data_3af74dc824a49f76059ed7a83399f006
#
_entry.id   3af74dc824a49f76059ed7a83399f006
#
_cell.length_a   1.000
_cell.length_b   1.000
_cell.length_c   1.000
_cell.angle_alpha   90.00
_cell.angle_beta   90.00
_cell.angle_gamma   90.00
#
_symmetry.space_group_name_H-M   'P 1'
#
loop_
_entity.id
_entity.type
_entity.pdbx_description
1 polymer ?
#
loop_
_entity_poly.entity_id
_entity_poly.type
_entity_poly.pdbx_seq_one_letter_code
_entity_poly.pdbx_strand_id
1 'polypeptide(L)'
;VTRGSAATAALAGALALGLVACSGGEGDEARPALRATGAYVPQPPTQEVAGAFLTIENTGDADDTLVSVSSDAAGTVEIHETVDNQMRQVDSLPVPAGGELDLARGGNHVMLLDLSRRLVEGETVSLELRFETSDPITVDVPVESATHTGE
;
A
#
# COMPACT_ATOMS: atom_id res chain seq x y z
N VAL A 1 -15.19 -5.27 93.58
CA VAL A 1 -15.07 -6.72 93.25
C VAL A 1 -15.44 -6.83 91.76
N THR A 2 -14.41 -7.24 91.04
CA THR A 2 -14.43 -8.12 89.87
C THR A 2 -15.01 -7.68 88.55
N ARG A 3 -14.10 -7.67 87.65
CA ARG A 3 -14.08 -8.43 86.39
C ARG A 3 -14.96 -7.89 85.30
N GLY A 4 -14.53 -7.87 84.14
CA GLY A 4 -13.47 -8.53 83.40
C GLY A 4 -13.53 -8.04 81.97
N SER A 5 -12.40 -8.11 81.48
CA SER A 5 -12.04 -8.56 80.15
C SER A 5 -13.06 -8.64 79.10
N ALA A 6 -12.79 -8.04 78.02
CA ALA A 6 -12.58 -8.76 76.77
C ALA A 6 -12.15 -7.77 75.68
N ALA A 7 -10.90 -7.92 75.34
CA ALA A 7 -10.39 -7.37 74.11
C ALA A 7 -10.95 -8.20 72.98
N THR A 8 -11.49 -7.58 72.02
CA THR A 8 -11.71 -8.17 70.68
C THR A 8 -11.01 -7.32 69.66
N ALA A 9 -9.90 -7.83 69.24
CA ALA A 9 -9.15 -7.32 68.12
C ALA A 9 -9.98 -7.51 66.85
N ALA A 10 -10.34 -6.44 66.25
CA ALA A 10 -10.88 -6.48 64.87
C ALA A 10 -9.69 -6.42 63.93
N LEU A 11 -9.41 -7.58 63.32
CA LEU A 11 -8.56 -7.63 62.13
C LEU A 11 -9.23 -6.88 61.01
N ALA A 12 -8.74 -5.71 60.70
CA ALA A 12 -9.02 -5.08 59.43
C ALA A 12 -8.20 -5.76 58.37
N GLY A 13 -8.80 -6.71 57.65
CA GLY A 13 -8.24 -7.28 56.46
C GLY A 13 -8.29 -6.24 55.36
N ALA A 14 -7.17 -5.61 55.08
CA ALA A 14 -7.01 -4.81 53.87
C ALA A 14 -6.96 -5.77 52.68
N LEU A 15 -8.09 -5.95 52.03
CA LEU A 15 -8.09 -6.49 50.66
C LEU A 15 -7.47 -5.46 49.76
N ALA A 16 -6.20 -5.59 49.49
CA ALA A 16 -5.59 -4.96 48.36
C ALA A 16 -6.16 -5.64 47.10
N LEU A 17 -7.21 -5.06 46.53
CA LEU A 17 -7.55 -5.32 45.15
C LEU A 17 -6.38 -4.81 44.30
N GLY A 18 -5.52 -5.75 43.95
CA GLY A 18 -4.63 -5.53 42.85
C GLY A 18 -5.46 -5.27 41.62
N LEU A 19 -5.54 -4.01 41.22
CA LEU A 19 -5.85 -3.67 39.86
C LEU A 19 -4.76 -4.27 39.02
N VAL A 20 -5.02 -5.47 38.51
CA VAL A 20 -4.36 -5.91 37.32
C VAL A 20 -4.89 -4.97 36.25
N ALA A 21 -4.17 -3.87 36.06
CA ALA A 21 -4.26 -3.16 34.81
C ALA A 21 -3.85 -4.19 33.76
N CYS A 22 -4.84 -4.83 33.14
CA CYS A 22 -4.65 -5.32 31.81
C CYS A 22 -4.34 -4.08 30.99
N SER A 23 -3.08 -3.68 30.92
CA SER A 23 -2.59 -3.06 29.74
C SER A 23 -2.86 -4.10 28.65
N GLY A 24 -4.04 -4.03 28.07
CA GLY A 24 -4.31 -4.69 26.83
C GLY A 24 -3.20 -4.18 25.93
N GLY A 25 -2.18 -5.01 25.69
CA GLY A 25 -1.33 -4.76 24.59
C GLY A 25 -2.30 -4.60 23.44
N GLU A 26 -2.39 -3.39 22.90
CA GLU A 26 -2.81 -3.22 21.55
C GLU A 26 -1.81 -4.09 20.83
N GLY A 27 -2.17 -5.33 20.57
CA GLY A 27 -1.42 -6.19 19.69
C GLY A 27 -1.36 -5.39 18.41
N ASP A 28 -0.15 -5.06 17.96
CA ASP A 28 0.02 -4.42 16.66
C ASP A 28 -0.68 -5.33 15.68
N GLU A 29 -1.88 -4.93 15.26
CA GLU A 29 -2.59 -5.65 14.23
C GLU A 29 -1.72 -5.58 13.00
N ALA A 30 -1.50 -6.73 12.35
CA ALA A 30 -0.77 -6.81 11.12
C ALA A 30 -1.34 -5.81 10.11
N ARG A 31 -0.48 -4.96 9.58
CA ARG A 31 -0.87 -3.89 8.64
C ARG A 31 0.08 -3.83 7.46
N PRO A 32 -0.45 -3.54 6.27
CA PRO A 32 0.40 -3.19 5.15
C PRO A 32 1.14 -1.87 5.42
N ALA A 33 2.34 -1.74 4.89
CA ALA A 33 3.09 -0.48 4.86
C ALA A 33 3.67 -0.29 3.47
N LEU A 34 2.93 0.42 2.63
CA LEU A 34 3.17 0.51 1.20
C LEU A 34 3.98 1.74 0.82
N ARG A 35 4.86 1.58 -0.16
CA ARG A 35 5.61 2.64 -0.79
C ARG A 35 5.79 2.37 -2.27
N ALA A 36 5.57 3.38 -3.12
CA ALA A 36 5.85 3.31 -4.54
C ALA A 36 7.24 3.88 -4.82
N THR A 37 8.02 3.16 -5.62
CA THR A 37 9.41 3.53 -5.99
C THR A 37 9.67 3.25 -7.46
N GLY A 38 10.72 3.87 -8.02
CA GLY A 38 11.20 3.60 -9.37
C GLY A 38 10.19 3.88 -10.48
N ALA A 39 9.24 4.79 -10.26
CA ALA A 39 8.18 5.07 -11.22
C ALA A 39 8.69 5.81 -12.45
N TYR A 40 8.26 5.40 -13.64
CA TYR A 40 8.52 6.08 -14.89
C TYR A 40 7.50 5.71 -15.98
N VAL A 41 7.35 6.60 -16.95
CA VAL A 41 6.61 6.39 -18.19
C VAL A 41 7.57 6.62 -19.35
N PRO A 42 7.91 5.61 -20.14
CA PRO A 42 8.65 5.85 -21.39
C PRO A 42 7.83 6.71 -22.33
N GLN A 43 8.46 7.72 -22.93
CA GLN A 43 7.77 8.59 -23.88
C GLN A 43 7.08 7.77 -24.97
N PRO A 44 5.74 7.83 -25.08
CA PRO A 44 5.02 7.04 -26.07
C PRO A 44 5.20 7.64 -27.47
N PRO A 45 5.17 6.80 -28.51
CA PRO A 45 5.27 7.27 -29.90
C PRO A 45 4.04 8.04 -30.35
N THR A 46 2.89 7.75 -29.75
CA THR A 46 1.58 8.35 -30.10
C THR A 46 0.86 8.88 -28.86
N GLN A 47 -0.29 9.49 -29.05
CA GLN A 47 -1.18 9.94 -27.98
C GLN A 47 -2.26 8.88 -27.62
N GLU A 48 -2.15 7.67 -28.12
CA GLU A 48 -3.15 6.63 -27.91
C GLU A 48 -2.93 5.85 -26.64
N VAL A 49 -1.67 5.45 -26.39
CA VAL A 49 -1.33 4.54 -25.29
C VAL A 49 0.06 4.80 -24.76
N ALA A 50 0.22 4.69 -23.43
CA ALA A 50 1.50 4.66 -22.75
C ALA A 50 1.50 3.57 -21.67
N GLY A 51 2.66 2.98 -21.42
CA GLY A 51 2.88 2.11 -20.27
C GLY A 51 3.47 2.89 -19.10
N ALA A 52 3.04 2.61 -17.89
CA ALA A 52 3.66 3.12 -16.68
C ALA A 52 4.19 1.95 -15.85
N PHE A 53 5.36 2.13 -15.28
CA PHE A 53 6.10 1.13 -14.52
C PHE A 53 6.52 1.69 -13.18
N LEU A 54 6.45 0.88 -12.15
CA LEU A 54 6.89 1.21 -10.80
C LEU A 54 6.94 -0.05 -9.94
N THR A 55 7.59 0.02 -8.80
CA THR A 55 7.55 -1.03 -7.79
C THR A 55 6.75 -0.54 -6.59
N ILE A 56 5.84 -1.35 -6.09
CA ILE A 56 5.10 -1.11 -4.85
C ILE A 56 5.66 -2.06 -3.80
N GLU A 57 6.43 -1.52 -2.88
CA GLU A 57 7.01 -2.24 -1.75
C GLU A 57 6.01 -2.31 -0.60
N ASN A 58 5.91 -3.46 0.04
CA ASN A 58 5.15 -3.64 1.28
C ASN A 58 6.09 -4.10 2.40
N THR A 59 6.50 -3.18 3.24
CA THR A 59 7.35 -3.47 4.41
C THR A 59 6.56 -3.85 5.64
N GLY A 60 5.24 -3.87 5.52
CA GLY A 60 4.33 -4.30 6.58
C GLY A 60 4.24 -5.82 6.70
N ASP A 61 3.47 -6.26 7.66
CA ASP A 61 3.29 -7.66 8.03
C ASP A 61 1.90 -8.20 7.62
N ALA A 62 1.15 -7.45 6.84
CA ALA A 62 -0.09 -7.88 6.19
C ALA A 62 -0.04 -7.63 4.68
N ASP A 63 -0.68 -8.52 3.94
CA ASP A 63 -0.88 -8.37 2.50
C ASP A 63 -1.80 -7.18 2.18
N ASP A 64 -1.64 -6.61 1.01
CA ASP A 64 -2.60 -5.68 0.41
C ASP A 64 -2.82 -6.05 -1.06
N THR A 65 -3.70 -5.33 -1.71
CA THR A 65 -4.05 -5.55 -3.12
C THR A 65 -4.18 -4.20 -3.82
N LEU A 66 -3.49 -4.03 -4.95
CA LEU A 66 -3.71 -2.90 -5.84
C LEU A 66 -5.01 -3.16 -6.62
N VAL A 67 -6.01 -2.32 -6.44
CA VAL A 67 -7.35 -2.52 -7.02
C VAL A 67 -7.70 -1.56 -8.14
N SER A 68 -7.03 -0.42 -8.23
CA SER A 68 -7.17 0.49 -9.36
C SER A 68 -6.03 1.48 -9.45
N VAL A 69 -5.84 2.02 -10.63
CA VAL A 69 -4.94 3.15 -10.90
C VAL A 69 -5.70 4.16 -11.72
N SER A 70 -5.54 5.43 -11.41
CA SER A 70 -6.13 6.53 -12.18
C SER A 70 -5.12 7.64 -12.46
N SER A 71 -5.38 8.43 -13.50
CA SER A 71 -4.58 9.57 -13.89
C SER A 71 -5.43 10.55 -14.68
N ASP A 72 -5.18 11.84 -14.52
CA ASP A 72 -5.77 12.89 -15.36
C ASP A 72 -5.11 12.99 -16.74
N ALA A 73 -3.98 12.34 -16.94
CA ALA A 73 -3.27 12.27 -18.20
C ALA A 73 -3.87 11.28 -19.20
N ALA A 74 -4.84 10.45 -18.79
CA ALA A 74 -5.45 9.42 -19.63
C ALA A 74 -6.96 9.33 -19.40
N GLY A 75 -7.70 9.02 -20.45
CA GLY A 75 -9.14 8.78 -20.36
C GLY A 75 -9.48 7.48 -19.65
N THR A 76 -8.61 6.48 -19.78
CA THR A 76 -8.72 5.18 -19.11
C THR A 76 -7.37 4.72 -18.63
N VAL A 77 -7.33 4.13 -17.45
CA VAL A 77 -6.13 3.49 -16.89
C VAL A 77 -6.47 2.07 -16.50
N GLU A 78 -5.67 1.12 -16.95
CA GLU A 78 -5.88 -0.30 -16.74
C GLU A 78 -4.66 -0.95 -16.08
N ILE A 79 -4.91 -1.96 -15.27
CA ILE A 79 -3.87 -2.84 -14.72
C ILE A 79 -3.80 -4.06 -15.63
N HIS A 80 -2.62 -4.39 -16.09
CA HIS A 80 -2.35 -5.54 -16.94
C HIS A 80 -1.36 -6.48 -16.31
N GLU A 81 -1.55 -7.77 -16.53
CA GLU A 81 -0.55 -8.79 -16.26
C GLU A 81 -0.08 -9.43 -17.55
N THR A 82 1.13 -9.93 -17.54
CA THR A 82 1.69 -10.73 -18.64
C THR A 82 1.91 -12.15 -18.17
N VAL A 83 1.18 -13.08 -18.78
CA VAL A 83 1.30 -14.52 -18.54
C VAL A 83 1.54 -15.22 -19.88
N ASP A 84 2.56 -16.06 -19.95
CA ASP A 84 2.93 -16.79 -21.19
C ASP A 84 3.09 -15.88 -22.42
N ASN A 85 3.72 -14.72 -22.24
CA ASN A 85 3.89 -13.64 -23.23
C ASN A 85 2.57 -13.03 -23.76
N GLN A 86 1.47 -13.23 -23.06
CA GLN A 86 0.18 -12.61 -23.36
C GLN A 86 -0.18 -11.58 -22.29
N MET A 87 -0.44 -10.37 -22.72
CA MET A 87 -0.94 -9.30 -21.85
C MET A 87 -2.46 -9.41 -21.74
N ARG A 88 -2.96 -9.29 -20.53
CA ARG A 88 -4.39 -9.21 -20.26
C ARG A 88 -4.69 -8.22 -19.15
N GLN A 89 -5.80 -7.53 -19.28
CA GLN A 89 -6.32 -6.70 -18.21
C GLN A 89 -6.74 -7.56 -17.02
N VAL A 90 -6.44 -7.09 -15.82
CA VAL A 90 -6.88 -7.67 -14.56
C VAL A 90 -7.49 -6.59 -13.67
N ASP A 91 -8.37 -7.01 -12.76
CA ASP A 91 -9.03 -6.08 -11.85
C ASP A 91 -8.13 -5.69 -10.67
N SER A 92 -7.16 -6.53 -10.33
CA SER A 92 -6.29 -6.32 -9.17
C SER A 92 -5.00 -7.12 -9.26
N LEU A 93 -4.01 -6.69 -8.49
CA LEU A 93 -2.74 -7.41 -8.29
C LEU A 93 -2.36 -7.41 -6.80
N PRO A 94 -1.89 -8.55 -6.28
CA PRO A 94 -1.51 -8.67 -4.87
C PRO A 94 -0.20 -7.94 -4.57
N VAL A 95 -0.11 -7.36 -3.38
CA VAL A 95 1.10 -6.76 -2.81
C VAL A 95 1.42 -7.50 -1.51
N PRO A 96 2.25 -8.55 -1.55
CA PRO A 96 2.45 -9.43 -0.41
C PRO A 96 3.18 -8.74 0.75
N ALA A 97 2.83 -9.13 1.97
CA ALA A 97 3.51 -8.68 3.19
C ALA A 97 5.01 -8.99 3.13
N GLY A 98 5.83 -8.02 3.47
CA GLY A 98 7.29 -8.15 3.44
C GLY A 98 7.88 -8.37 2.03
N GLY A 99 7.09 -8.11 0.98
CA GLY A 99 7.46 -8.26 -0.41
C GLY A 99 7.15 -7.04 -1.25
N GLU A 100 6.95 -7.26 -2.53
CA GLU A 100 6.69 -6.18 -3.48
C GLU A 100 5.82 -6.65 -4.64
N LEU A 101 5.14 -5.71 -5.27
CA LEU A 101 4.52 -5.86 -6.58
C LEU A 101 5.38 -5.08 -7.57
N ASP A 102 5.98 -5.79 -8.49
CA ASP A 102 6.80 -5.19 -9.53
C ASP A 102 5.98 -4.99 -10.80
N LEU A 103 5.83 -3.75 -11.21
CA LEU A 103 5.20 -3.35 -12.46
C LEU A 103 6.33 -2.96 -13.43
N ALA A 104 6.78 -3.93 -14.22
CA ALA A 104 7.97 -3.83 -15.05
C ALA A 104 7.71 -4.21 -16.51
N ARG A 105 8.58 -3.78 -17.40
CA ARG A 105 8.51 -4.16 -18.82
C ARG A 105 8.55 -5.68 -18.97
N GLY A 106 7.61 -6.21 -19.76
CA GLY A 106 7.49 -7.65 -19.99
C GLY A 106 6.79 -8.42 -18.87
N GLY A 107 6.43 -7.75 -17.79
CA GLY A 107 5.66 -8.27 -16.65
C GLY A 107 4.34 -7.54 -16.47
N ASN A 108 3.90 -7.46 -15.23
CA ASN A 108 2.75 -6.64 -14.87
C ASN A 108 3.04 -5.16 -15.16
N HIS A 109 2.04 -4.40 -15.54
CA HIS A 109 2.21 -2.98 -15.87
C HIS A 109 0.89 -2.22 -15.81
N VAL A 110 0.98 -0.91 -15.81
CA VAL A 110 -0.16 0.00 -15.93
C VAL A 110 -0.23 0.51 -17.35
N MET A 111 -1.41 0.45 -17.95
CA MET A 111 -1.70 0.99 -19.28
C MET A 111 -2.50 2.28 -19.16
N LEU A 112 -1.99 3.33 -19.75
CA LEU A 112 -2.64 4.62 -19.89
C LEU A 112 -3.22 4.68 -21.32
N LEU A 113 -4.54 4.75 -21.44
CA LEU A 113 -5.26 4.74 -22.70
C LEU A 113 -5.95 6.09 -22.94
N ASP A 114 -6.10 6.48 -24.19
CA ASP A 114 -6.72 7.75 -24.56
C ASP A 114 -6.05 8.93 -23.83
N LEU A 115 -4.77 9.13 -24.10
CA LEU A 115 -3.99 10.18 -23.45
C LEU A 115 -4.61 11.55 -23.73
N SER A 116 -4.84 12.34 -22.69
CA SER A 116 -5.43 13.68 -22.77
C SER A 116 -4.50 14.68 -23.46
N ARG A 117 -3.21 14.38 -23.51
CA ARG A 117 -2.16 15.15 -24.16
C ARG A 117 -1.01 14.24 -24.59
N ARG A 118 -0.18 14.75 -25.47
CA ARG A 118 1.08 14.07 -25.81
C ARG A 118 2.01 14.12 -24.60
N LEU A 119 2.52 12.96 -24.19
CA LEU A 119 3.52 12.86 -23.13
C LEU A 119 4.92 13.01 -23.74
N VAL A 120 5.72 13.91 -23.19
CA VAL A 120 7.06 14.23 -23.69
C VAL A 120 8.07 14.05 -22.56
N GLU A 121 9.25 13.52 -22.88
CA GLU A 121 10.38 13.40 -21.95
C GLU A 121 10.61 14.70 -21.18
N GLY A 122 10.79 14.58 -19.86
CA GLY A 122 10.94 15.71 -18.93
C GLY A 122 9.64 16.19 -18.28
N GLU A 123 8.48 15.76 -18.76
CA GLU A 123 7.19 16.00 -18.11
C GLU A 123 6.96 15.03 -16.96
N THR A 124 5.93 15.33 -16.16
CA THR A 124 5.49 14.47 -15.05
C THR A 124 4.02 14.12 -15.22
N VAL A 125 3.69 12.87 -14.96
CA VAL A 125 2.32 12.34 -14.93
C VAL A 125 2.00 11.97 -13.48
N SER A 126 0.83 12.36 -12.99
CA SER A 126 0.37 11.95 -11.66
C SER A 126 -0.46 10.66 -11.79
N LEU A 127 -0.10 9.65 -11.01
CA LEU A 127 -0.87 8.41 -10.85
C LEU A 127 -1.41 8.33 -9.43
N GLU A 128 -2.68 8.00 -9.28
CA GLU A 128 -3.28 7.63 -8.00
C GLU A 128 -3.44 6.11 -7.95
N LEU A 129 -2.75 5.49 -7.01
CA LEU A 129 -2.81 4.06 -6.74
C LEU A 129 -3.81 3.81 -5.62
N ARG A 130 -4.80 2.95 -5.84
CA ARG A 130 -5.79 2.58 -4.83
C ARG A 130 -5.63 1.13 -4.42
N PHE A 131 -5.71 0.89 -3.13
CA PHE A 131 -5.52 -0.40 -2.49
C PHE A 131 -6.79 -0.85 -1.79
N GLU A 132 -6.89 -2.14 -1.54
CA GLU A 132 -8.02 -2.72 -0.82
C GLU A 132 -8.05 -2.28 0.64
N THR A 133 -6.89 -2.20 1.29
CA THR A 133 -6.75 -1.94 2.73
C THR A 133 -6.10 -0.59 3.01
N SER A 134 -5.01 -0.27 2.33
CA SER A 134 -4.24 0.96 2.57
C SER A 134 -4.86 2.18 1.93
N ASP A 135 -4.52 3.36 2.46
CA ASP A 135 -4.87 4.64 1.85
C ASP A 135 -4.29 4.76 0.44
N PRO A 136 -4.93 5.52 -0.47
CA PRO A 136 -4.40 5.77 -1.78
C PRO A 136 -3.02 6.44 -1.73
N ILE A 137 -2.16 6.07 -2.69
CA ILE A 137 -0.85 6.70 -2.88
C ILE A 137 -0.86 7.46 -4.19
N THR A 138 -0.56 8.75 -4.15
CA THR A 138 -0.32 9.56 -5.34
C THR A 138 1.16 9.59 -5.65
N VAL A 139 1.52 9.26 -6.88
CA VAL A 139 2.90 9.21 -7.35
C VAL A 139 3.08 10.16 -8.52
N ASP A 140 4.08 11.03 -8.43
CA ASP A 140 4.53 11.84 -9.56
C ASP A 140 5.54 11.03 -10.37
N VAL A 141 5.15 10.69 -11.60
CA VAL A 141 5.87 9.75 -12.46
C VAL A 141 6.52 10.54 -13.60
N PRO A 142 7.85 10.55 -13.68
CA PRO A 142 8.53 11.23 -14.77
C PRO A 142 8.31 10.51 -16.11
N VAL A 143 8.14 11.29 -17.16
CA VAL A 143 8.22 10.81 -18.54
C VAL A 143 9.68 10.76 -18.94
N GLU A 144 10.16 9.57 -19.19
CA GLU A 144 11.56 9.30 -19.54
C GLU A 144 11.71 9.05 -21.05
N SER A 145 12.94 8.93 -21.53
CA SER A 145 13.17 8.59 -22.93
C SER A 145 12.43 7.30 -23.34
N ALA A 146 12.06 7.19 -24.60
CA ALA A 146 11.39 5.99 -25.12
C ALA A 146 12.17 4.69 -24.91
N THR A 147 13.48 4.78 -24.72
CA THR A 147 14.40 3.64 -24.50
C THR A 147 14.76 3.43 -23.02
N HIS A 148 14.20 4.23 -22.11
CA HIS A 148 14.46 4.07 -20.68
C HIS A 148 13.98 2.70 -20.17
N THR A 149 14.77 2.03 -19.33
CA THR A 149 14.51 0.67 -18.84
C THR A 149 14.28 0.56 -17.35
N GLY A 150 14.32 1.68 -16.63
CA GLY A 150 14.06 1.70 -15.17
C GLY A 150 15.29 1.39 -14.30
N GLU A 151 16.50 1.45 -14.86
CA GLU A 151 17.76 1.34 -14.11
C GLU A 151 18.30 2.71 -13.71
#